data_c2e1dda08e8912343b85269ed2b0108b
#
_entry.id   c2e1dda08e8912343b85269ed2b0108b
#
_cell.length_a   1.000
_cell.length_b   1.000
_cell.length_c   1.000
_cell.angle_alpha   90.00
_cell.angle_beta   90.00
_cell.angle_gamma   90.00
#
_symmetry.space_group_name_H-M   'P 1'
#
loop_
_entity.id
_entity.type
_entity.pdbx_description
1 polymer ?
#
loop_
_entity_poly.entity_id
_entity_poly.type
_entity_poly.pdbx_seq_one_letter_code
_entity_poly.pdbx_strand_id
1 'polypeptide(L)'
;QNANRAIAILSKGNFTLSSAVTITANGGNASGSGHGTGTFGGFDGNSGPGKGDTGGGAGSTGQGNGSGGGYGTQGGTASTYNSGASGGAVYGSLDISTLMGGSGGGKAKEGTLGNAGAGGGAIEIASAGTLTFAGKIYSNGGNGSFTTGDGYAGGGGSGGSIRLSGVSTILSSGSILQANGGSGA
;
A
#
# COMPACT_ATOMS: atom_id res chain seq x y z
N GLN A 1 -5.99 16.09 9.84
CA GLN A 1 -5.83 15.30 8.62
C GLN A 1 -4.54 15.76 7.93
N ASN A 2 -3.46 15.03 8.08
CA ASN A 2 -2.31 15.21 7.20
C ASN A 2 -2.75 14.71 5.83
N ALA A 3 -2.97 15.63 4.88
CA ALA A 3 -3.18 15.29 3.48
C ALA A 3 -1.85 14.69 2.98
N ASN A 4 -1.75 13.38 3.08
CA ASN A 4 -0.61 12.63 2.61
C ASN A 4 -0.61 12.72 1.08
N ARG A 5 0.31 13.50 0.50
CA ARG A 5 0.36 13.78 -0.93
C ARG A 5 1.38 12.88 -1.62
N ALA A 6 1.08 12.49 -2.85
CA ALA A 6 2.03 11.85 -3.72
C ALA A 6 3.30 12.69 -3.91
N ILE A 7 4.44 12.04 -4.13
CA ILE A 7 5.68 12.71 -4.54
C ILE A 7 5.68 12.86 -6.05
N ALA A 8 5.97 14.07 -6.56
CA ALA A 8 6.25 14.30 -7.96
C ALA A 8 7.62 14.99 -8.11
N ILE A 9 8.50 14.38 -8.89
CA ILE A 9 9.79 14.92 -9.26
C ILE A 9 9.73 15.27 -10.76
N LEU A 10 9.83 16.56 -11.10
CA LEU A 10 9.65 17.04 -12.45
C LEU A 10 10.95 17.71 -12.95
N SER A 11 11.46 17.29 -14.11
CA SER A 11 12.63 17.86 -14.75
C SER A 11 12.28 18.47 -16.11
N LYS A 12 12.79 19.68 -16.40
CA LYS A 12 12.63 20.35 -17.70
C LYS A 12 13.58 19.82 -18.79
N GLY A 13 14.52 18.99 -18.43
CA GLY A 13 15.51 18.39 -19.34
C GLY A 13 15.75 16.94 -18.99
N ASN A 14 16.89 16.39 -19.39
CA ASN A 14 17.26 15.03 -19.02
C ASN A 14 17.35 14.88 -17.50
N PHE A 15 16.93 13.72 -17.00
CA PHE A 15 16.99 13.38 -15.59
C PHE A 15 17.63 12.01 -15.39
N THR A 16 18.57 11.93 -14.48
CA THR A 16 19.24 10.66 -14.14
C THR A 16 19.12 10.40 -12.64
N LEU A 17 18.52 9.25 -12.28
CA LEU A 17 18.58 8.72 -10.92
C LEU A 17 19.67 7.67 -10.85
N SER A 18 20.74 7.94 -10.08
CA SER A 18 21.88 7.03 -9.96
C SER A 18 21.55 5.76 -9.18
N SER A 19 22.37 4.71 -9.36
CA SER A 19 22.22 3.43 -8.67
C SER A 19 22.35 3.50 -7.13
N ALA A 20 23.00 4.55 -6.63
CA ALA A 20 23.14 4.78 -5.19
C ALA A 20 21.86 5.34 -4.53
N VAL A 21 20.88 5.81 -5.32
CA VAL A 21 19.68 6.46 -4.80
C VAL A 21 18.59 5.44 -4.54
N THR A 22 18.00 5.50 -3.35
CA THR A 22 16.77 4.75 -2.99
C THR A 22 15.69 5.74 -2.57
N ILE A 23 14.52 5.64 -3.17
CA ILE A 23 13.31 6.36 -2.78
C ILE A 23 12.35 5.36 -2.13
N THR A 24 11.90 5.65 -0.91
CA THR A 24 11.02 4.77 -0.15
C THR A 24 9.73 5.49 0.20
N ALA A 25 8.62 4.95 -0.26
CA ALA A 25 7.26 5.38 0.04
C ALA A 25 6.42 4.20 0.56
N ASN A 26 7.03 3.33 1.35
CA ASN A 26 6.34 2.18 1.91
C ASN A 26 5.28 2.62 2.93
N GLY A 27 4.15 1.93 2.94
CA GLY A 27 3.19 2.01 4.04
C GLY A 27 3.79 1.47 5.33
N GLY A 28 3.42 2.09 6.46
CA GLY A 28 3.84 1.65 7.77
C GLY A 28 3.25 0.30 8.16
N ASN A 29 4.02 -0.52 8.84
CA ASN A 29 3.52 -1.73 9.47
C ASN A 29 2.62 -1.38 10.64
N ALA A 30 1.60 -2.21 10.85
CA ALA A 30 0.82 -2.14 12.08
C ALA A 30 1.64 -2.63 13.28
N SER A 31 1.24 -2.20 14.47
CA SER A 31 1.80 -2.66 15.75
C SER A 31 0.66 -3.02 16.71
N GLY A 32 0.99 -3.62 17.84
CA GLY A 32 0.01 -3.93 18.90
C GLY A 32 -0.75 -2.71 19.43
N SER A 33 -0.23 -1.50 19.22
CA SER A 33 -0.83 -0.23 19.71
C SER A 33 -1.53 0.59 18.62
N GLY A 34 -1.40 0.24 17.33
CA GLY A 34 -2.03 1.06 16.28
C GLY A 34 -1.89 0.52 14.87
N HIS A 35 -2.72 1.07 13.99
CA HIS A 35 -2.64 0.84 12.55
C HIS A 35 -1.35 1.41 11.97
N GLY A 36 -0.89 0.84 10.86
CA GLY A 36 0.19 1.41 10.08
C GLY A 36 -0.19 2.79 9.53
N THR A 37 0.79 3.69 9.42
CA THR A 37 0.60 5.03 8.86
C THR A 37 0.97 5.06 7.38
N GLY A 38 0.09 5.59 6.54
CA GLY A 38 0.36 5.81 5.12
C GLY A 38 1.42 6.88 4.90
N THR A 39 2.18 6.76 3.80
CA THR A 39 3.20 7.73 3.40
C THR A 39 2.94 8.19 1.97
N PHE A 40 3.26 9.44 1.65
CA PHE A 40 3.26 9.98 0.28
C PHE A 40 2.00 9.61 -0.56
N GLY A 41 0.82 9.86 -0.01
CA GLY A 41 -0.45 9.57 -0.68
C GLY A 41 -1.00 8.17 -0.42
N GLY A 42 -0.28 7.30 0.28
CA GLY A 42 -0.79 6.03 0.80
C GLY A 42 -1.77 6.26 1.95
N PHE A 43 -2.76 5.40 2.08
CA PHE A 43 -3.76 5.48 3.13
C PHE A 43 -3.32 4.73 4.39
N ASP A 44 -3.69 5.25 5.55
CA ASP A 44 -3.47 4.57 6.82
C ASP A 44 -4.16 3.20 6.86
N GLY A 45 -3.71 2.31 7.72
CA GLY A 45 -4.37 1.03 7.96
C GLY A 45 -5.85 1.23 8.29
N ASN A 46 -6.68 0.35 7.79
CA ASN A 46 -8.16 0.39 7.89
C ASN A 46 -8.80 1.63 7.21
N SER A 47 -8.13 2.21 6.20
CA SER A 47 -8.65 3.35 5.43
C SER A 47 -8.32 3.26 3.93
N GLY A 48 -8.92 4.13 3.13
CA GLY A 48 -8.73 4.21 1.70
C GLY A 48 -9.87 3.60 0.87
N PRO A 49 -9.93 3.90 -0.46
CA PRO A 49 -11.02 3.46 -1.34
C PRO A 49 -11.13 1.94 -1.48
N GLY A 50 -9.99 1.25 -1.46
CA GLY A 50 -9.89 -0.20 -1.51
C GLY A 50 -9.44 -0.80 -0.19
N LYS A 51 -9.84 -0.22 0.94
CA LYS A 51 -9.49 -0.80 2.25
C LYS A 51 -10.04 -2.23 2.37
N GLY A 52 -9.29 -3.08 3.05
CA GLY A 52 -9.77 -4.40 3.43
C GLY A 52 -10.93 -4.33 4.41
N ASP A 53 -11.82 -5.30 4.36
CA ASP A 53 -12.92 -5.40 5.33
C ASP A 53 -12.39 -5.69 6.74
N THR A 54 -13.08 -5.10 7.72
CA THR A 54 -12.88 -5.45 9.13
C THR A 54 -13.31 -6.90 9.36
N GLY A 55 -12.55 -7.62 10.15
CA GLY A 55 -12.84 -9.01 10.49
C GLY A 55 -14.29 -9.23 10.91
N GLY A 56 -14.88 -10.33 10.44
CA GLY A 56 -16.28 -10.66 10.71
C GLY A 56 -17.27 -10.16 9.65
N GLY A 57 -16.84 -9.45 8.61
CA GLY A 57 -17.72 -8.97 7.53
C GLY A 57 -18.81 -7.99 7.98
N ALA A 58 -19.52 -7.40 7.02
CA ALA A 58 -20.64 -6.51 7.31
C ALA A 58 -21.81 -7.28 7.97
N GLY A 59 -22.24 -6.84 9.14
CA GLY A 59 -23.40 -7.42 9.84
C GLY A 59 -23.12 -8.63 10.72
N SER A 60 -21.89 -9.13 10.81
CA SER A 60 -21.58 -10.24 11.72
C SER A 60 -21.29 -9.74 13.13
N THR A 61 -21.82 -10.45 14.13
CA THR A 61 -21.45 -10.29 15.55
C THR A 61 -20.21 -11.11 15.91
N GLY A 62 -19.60 -11.77 14.92
CA GLY A 62 -18.51 -12.72 15.12
C GLY A 62 -17.12 -12.09 15.08
N GLN A 63 -16.22 -12.80 15.68
CA GLN A 63 -14.78 -12.51 15.73
C GLN A 63 -14.13 -12.88 14.39
N GLY A 64 -13.09 -12.16 13.95
CA GLY A 64 -12.44 -12.48 12.69
C GLY A 64 -11.22 -11.64 12.32
N ASN A 65 -10.47 -12.18 11.37
CA ASN A 65 -9.29 -11.53 10.81
C ASN A 65 -9.66 -10.43 9.82
N GLY A 66 -8.90 -9.34 9.81
CA GLY A 66 -9.00 -8.30 8.78
C GLY A 66 -8.40 -8.76 7.44
N SER A 67 -9.02 -8.36 6.35
CA SER A 67 -8.58 -8.69 4.98
C SER A 67 -7.54 -7.72 4.42
N GLY A 68 -6.88 -8.08 3.32
CA GLY A 68 -5.90 -7.24 2.65
C GLY A 68 -6.52 -6.04 1.94
N GLY A 69 -5.79 -4.92 1.85
CA GLY A 69 -6.15 -3.77 1.03
C GLY A 69 -5.97 -4.04 -0.47
N GLY A 70 -6.84 -3.45 -1.30
CA GLY A 70 -6.74 -3.50 -2.77
C GLY A 70 -6.18 -2.20 -3.35
N TYR A 71 -5.72 -2.25 -4.60
CA TYR A 71 -5.35 -1.10 -5.43
C TYR A 71 -5.47 -1.47 -6.92
N GLY A 72 -4.42 -1.98 -7.57
CA GLY A 72 -4.44 -2.47 -8.96
C GLY A 72 -5.06 -3.86 -9.09
N THR A 73 -5.10 -4.60 -8.00
CA THR A 73 -5.80 -5.88 -7.86
C THR A 73 -6.62 -5.89 -6.59
N GLN A 74 -7.59 -6.80 -6.50
CA GLN A 74 -8.33 -7.01 -5.27
C GLN A 74 -7.39 -7.51 -4.16
N GLY A 75 -7.60 -7.00 -2.95
CA GLY A 75 -6.89 -7.47 -1.76
C GLY A 75 -7.22 -8.92 -1.42
N GLY A 76 -6.33 -9.58 -0.68
CA GLY A 76 -6.55 -10.94 -0.20
C GLY A 76 -7.72 -11.01 0.78
N THR A 77 -8.56 -12.04 0.65
CA THR A 77 -9.63 -12.33 1.60
C THR A 77 -9.05 -12.91 2.89
N ALA A 78 -9.69 -12.66 4.01
CA ALA A 78 -9.37 -13.34 5.26
C ALA A 78 -10.40 -14.44 5.54
N SER A 79 -9.93 -15.60 5.94
CA SER A 79 -10.79 -16.65 6.47
C SER A 79 -11.18 -16.33 7.92
N THR A 80 -12.44 -16.46 8.25
CA THR A 80 -12.94 -16.25 9.61
C THR A 80 -13.78 -17.43 10.03
N TYR A 81 -13.87 -17.66 11.34
CA TYR A 81 -14.64 -18.77 11.90
C TYR A 81 -16.15 -18.72 11.54
N ASN A 82 -16.69 -17.50 11.25
CA ASN A 82 -18.14 -17.33 11.01
C ASN A 82 -18.51 -16.48 9.79
N SER A 83 -17.60 -15.73 9.17
CA SER A 83 -17.85 -15.03 7.90
C SER A 83 -16.55 -14.44 7.36
N GLY A 84 -16.20 -14.76 6.11
CA GLY A 84 -14.99 -14.24 5.47
C GLY A 84 -15.03 -12.72 5.34
N ALA A 85 -13.92 -12.06 5.64
CA ALA A 85 -13.74 -10.65 5.31
C ALA A 85 -13.29 -10.54 3.84
N SER A 86 -14.02 -9.77 3.04
CA SER A 86 -13.68 -9.56 1.63
C SER A 86 -12.43 -8.70 1.50
N GLY A 87 -11.55 -9.07 0.58
CA GLY A 87 -10.42 -8.23 0.21
C GLY A 87 -10.88 -6.88 -0.33
N GLY A 88 -10.08 -5.86 -0.10
CA GLY A 88 -10.35 -4.49 -0.56
C GLY A 88 -10.53 -4.42 -2.08
N ALA A 89 -11.44 -3.57 -2.53
CA ALA A 89 -11.79 -3.43 -3.95
C ALA A 89 -10.64 -2.84 -4.78
N VAL A 90 -10.63 -3.14 -6.07
CA VAL A 90 -9.77 -2.50 -7.07
C VAL A 90 -10.25 -1.08 -7.31
N TYR A 91 -9.34 -0.09 -7.30
CA TYR A 91 -9.65 1.32 -7.62
C TYR A 91 -8.54 2.02 -8.41
N GLY A 92 -7.37 1.43 -8.52
CA GLY A 92 -6.29 1.93 -9.36
C GLY A 92 -6.54 1.67 -10.84
N SER A 93 -6.07 2.57 -11.71
CA SER A 93 -6.08 2.37 -13.15
C SER A 93 -4.79 1.71 -13.62
N LEU A 94 -4.88 0.86 -14.65
CA LEU A 94 -3.72 0.16 -15.22
C LEU A 94 -2.70 1.12 -15.86
N ASP A 95 -3.16 2.26 -16.36
CA ASP A 95 -2.35 3.30 -16.99
C ASP A 95 -1.76 4.31 -15.99
N ILE A 96 -2.10 4.17 -14.70
CA ILE A 96 -1.71 5.12 -13.64
C ILE A 96 -1.98 6.57 -14.07
N SER A 97 -3.12 6.82 -14.75
CA SER A 97 -3.53 8.17 -15.17
C SER A 97 -3.75 9.09 -13.97
N THR A 98 -4.19 8.52 -12.85
CA THR A 98 -4.29 9.18 -11.56
C THR A 98 -3.27 8.61 -10.60
N LEU A 99 -2.36 9.47 -10.12
CA LEU A 99 -1.33 9.09 -9.16
C LEU A 99 -1.93 8.96 -7.76
N MET A 100 -2.19 7.74 -7.33
CA MET A 100 -2.80 7.42 -6.04
C MET A 100 -1.97 6.39 -5.28
N GLY A 101 -1.96 6.49 -3.96
CA GLY A 101 -1.38 5.48 -3.10
C GLY A 101 -2.30 4.29 -2.86
N GLY A 102 -1.75 3.23 -2.32
CA GLY A 102 -2.47 2.03 -1.93
C GLY A 102 -3.34 2.23 -0.69
N SER A 103 -4.34 1.40 -0.53
CA SER A 103 -5.23 1.37 0.63
C SER A 103 -4.69 0.49 1.76
N GLY A 104 -5.08 0.82 2.99
CA GLY A 104 -4.80 -0.01 4.14
C GLY A 104 -5.57 -1.33 4.13
N GLY A 105 -5.06 -2.32 4.82
CA GLY A 105 -5.80 -3.54 5.14
C GLY A 105 -6.94 -3.28 6.13
N GLY A 106 -7.75 -4.29 6.37
CA GLY A 106 -8.79 -4.28 7.39
C GLY A 106 -8.24 -4.62 8.78
N LYS A 107 -8.80 -4.06 9.83
CA LYS A 107 -8.49 -4.47 11.21
C LYS A 107 -9.22 -5.75 11.58
N ALA A 108 -8.73 -6.47 12.59
CA ALA A 108 -9.49 -7.53 13.23
C ALA A 108 -10.72 -6.97 13.97
N LYS A 109 -11.75 -7.79 14.18
CA LYS A 109 -12.94 -7.45 14.96
C LYS A 109 -12.91 -8.20 16.28
N GLU A 110 -13.14 -7.44 17.35
CA GLU A 110 -13.17 -7.83 18.77
C GLU A 110 -11.85 -8.31 19.39
N GLY A 111 -11.73 -8.11 20.69
CA GLY A 111 -10.56 -8.43 21.52
C GLY A 111 -9.48 -7.36 21.50
N THR A 112 -8.29 -7.73 21.88
CA THR A 112 -7.06 -6.96 21.66
C THR A 112 -6.72 -7.06 20.18
N LEU A 113 -7.04 -6.05 19.44
CA LEU A 113 -7.23 -6.04 17.99
C LEU A 113 -5.94 -6.22 17.21
N GLY A 114 -5.91 -7.17 16.29
CA GLY A 114 -4.95 -7.14 15.18
C GLY A 114 -5.17 -5.87 14.34
N ASN A 115 -4.14 -5.02 14.27
CA ASN A 115 -4.21 -3.76 13.54
C ASN A 115 -3.80 -3.94 12.08
N ALA A 116 -4.33 -3.08 11.22
CA ALA A 116 -4.10 -3.14 9.78
C ALA A 116 -2.84 -2.41 9.34
N GLY A 117 -2.11 -2.97 8.38
CA GLY A 117 -1.00 -2.31 7.68
C GLY A 117 -1.51 -1.20 6.75
N ALA A 118 -0.69 -0.17 6.54
CA ALA A 118 -1.00 0.95 5.66
C ALA A 118 -0.70 0.65 4.19
N GLY A 119 -1.35 1.35 3.28
CA GLY A 119 -1.03 1.33 1.85
C GLY A 119 0.29 2.02 1.52
N GLY A 120 0.99 1.55 0.48
CA GLY A 120 2.17 2.20 -0.08
C GLY A 120 1.83 3.54 -0.73
N GLY A 121 2.80 4.43 -0.84
CA GLY A 121 2.63 5.77 -1.39
C GLY A 121 2.54 5.82 -2.91
N ALA A 122 2.47 7.02 -3.45
CA ALA A 122 2.45 7.28 -4.89
C ALA A 122 3.64 8.16 -5.28
N ILE A 123 4.39 7.73 -6.29
CA ILE A 123 5.60 8.40 -6.75
C ILE A 123 5.54 8.60 -8.26
N GLU A 124 5.80 9.82 -8.72
CA GLU A 124 6.02 10.14 -10.12
C GLU A 124 7.40 10.77 -10.31
N ILE A 125 8.11 10.32 -11.34
CA ILE A 125 9.29 11.01 -11.87
C ILE A 125 9.03 11.27 -13.35
N ALA A 126 8.94 12.55 -13.72
CA ALA A 126 8.71 12.97 -15.10
C ALA A 126 9.85 13.85 -15.61
N SER A 127 10.28 13.62 -16.85
CA SER A 127 11.34 14.36 -17.52
C SER A 127 10.86 14.86 -18.89
N ALA A 128 11.07 16.13 -19.20
CA ALA A 128 10.83 16.65 -20.54
C ALA A 128 11.90 16.22 -21.58
N GLY A 129 12.90 15.48 -21.16
CA GLY A 129 13.93 14.87 -21.98
C GLY A 129 14.02 13.36 -21.74
N THR A 130 15.24 12.83 -21.76
CA THR A 130 15.52 11.43 -21.41
C THR A 130 15.52 11.23 -19.90
N LEU A 131 14.74 10.24 -19.43
CA LEU A 131 14.78 9.75 -18.05
C LEU A 131 15.66 8.50 -17.99
N THR A 132 16.80 8.57 -17.32
CA THR A 132 17.65 7.41 -17.02
C THR A 132 17.47 7.00 -15.56
N PHE A 133 16.95 5.81 -15.33
CA PHE A 133 16.70 5.29 -13.99
C PHE A 133 17.59 4.09 -13.69
N ALA A 134 18.49 4.24 -12.73
CA ALA A 134 19.39 3.18 -12.26
C ALA A 134 19.19 2.86 -10.75
N GLY A 135 18.39 3.63 -10.05
CA GLY A 135 18.17 3.53 -8.60
C GLY A 135 17.11 2.51 -8.20
N LYS A 136 16.57 2.71 -7.01
CA LYS A 136 15.53 1.85 -6.43
C LYS A 136 14.35 2.70 -5.95
N ILE A 137 13.14 2.24 -6.24
CA ILE A 137 11.90 2.82 -5.69
C ILE A 137 11.09 1.72 -5.04
N TYR A 138 10.69 1.94 -3.80
CA TYR A 138 9.81 1.05 -3.04
C TYR A 138 8.55 1.79 -2.64
N SER A 139 7.40 1.24 -3.01
CA SER A 139 6.08 1.73 -2.64
C SER A 139 5.22 0.57 -2.13
N ASN A 140 5.77 -0.21 -1.22
CA ASN A 140 5.11 -1.41 -0.69
C ASN A 140 4.06 -1.05 0.35
N GLY A 141 3.04 -1.88 0.48
CA GLY A 141 2.12 -1.85 1.62
C GLY A 141 2.78 -2.35 2.89
N GLY A 142 2.32 -1.84 4.03
CA GLY A 142 2.74 -2.30 5.36
C GLY A 142 2.04 -3.58 5.77
N ASN A 143 2.66 -4.33 6.65
CA ASN A 143 2.11 -5.56 7.19
C ASN A 143 1.06 -5.28 8.27
N GLY A 144 0.06 -6.15 8.37
CA GLY A 144 -0.83 -6.22 9.52
C GLY A 144 -0.10 -6.68 10.77
N SER A 145 -0.73 -6.54 11.93
CA SER A 145 -0.22 -7.06 13.19
C SER A 145 -1.17 -8.08 13.80
N PHE A 146 -0.58 -8.96 14.57
CA PHE A 146 -1.26 -9.92 15.43
C PHE A 146 -1.12 -9.48 16.88
N THR A 147 -2.15 -9.65 17.67
CA THR A 147 -2.08 -9.45 19.12
C THR A 147 -2.31 -10.77 19.83
N THR A 148 -1.41 -11.10 20.76
CA THR A 148 -1.50 -12.29 21.60
C THR A 148 -2.68 -12.16 22.55
N GLY A 149 -3.57 -13.14 22.57
CA GLY A 149 -4.72 -13.23 23.47
C GLY A 149 -5.94 -13.83 22.79
N ASP A 150 -6.47 -13.17 21.73
CA ASP A 150 -7.71 -13.60 21.07
C ASP A 150 -7.50 -14.19 19.68
N GLY A 151 -6.26 -14.24 19.18
CA GLY A 151 -5.94 -14.97 17.96
C GLY A 151 -6.37 -14.31 16.63
N TYR A 152 -6.70 -13.02 16.61
CA TYR A 152 -7.14 -12.35 15.38
C TYR A 152 -6.10 -11.39 14.83
N ALA A 153 -5.89 -11.47 13.52
CA ALA A 153 -4.88 -10.74 12.78
C ALA A 153 -5.47 -9.59 11.96
N GLY A 154 -4.74 -8.49 11.84
CA GLY A 154 -5.03 -7.44 10.88
C GLY A 154 -4.51 -7.80 9.48
N GLY A 155 -5.15 -7.29 8.44
CA GLY A 155 -4.72 -7.42 7.05
C GLY A 155 -3.58 -6.49 6.69
N GLY A 156 -2.76 -6.86 5.71
CA GLY A 156 -1.74 -5.99 5.12
C GLY A 156 -2.35 -4.94 4.19
N GLY A 157 -1.68 -3.80 4.04
CA GLY A 157 -2.03 -2.78 3.05
C GLY A 157 -1.62 -3.17 1.63
N SER A 158 -2.21 -2.54 0.62
CA SER A 158 -1.78 -2.73 -0.78
C SER A 158 -0.51 -1.93 -1.09
N GLY A 159 0.23 -2.33 -2.11
CA GLY A 159 1.24 -1.49 -2.72
C GLY A 159 0.62 -0.22 -3.31
N GLY A 160 1.43 0.80 -3.50
CA GLY A 160 1.01 2.05 -4.13
C GLY A 160 1.33 2.11 -5.62
N SER A 161 1.57 3.31 -6.16
CA SER A 161 1.89 3.53 -7.56
C SER A 161 3.28 4.13 -7.78
N ILE A 162 3.94 3.68 -8.87
CA ILE A 162 5.20 4.24 -9.35
C ILE A 162 5.03 4.56 -10.82
N ARG A 163 5.18 5.84 -11.18
CA ARG A 163 5.12 6.32 -12.57
C ARG A 163 6.45 6.94 -12.98
N LEU A 164 7.00 6.44 -14.06
CA LEU A 164 8.19 7.01 -14.71
C LEU A 164 7.80 7.46 -16.12
N SER A 165 8.08 8.71 -16.47
CA SER A 165 7.75 9.24 -17.79
C SER A 165 8.87 10.15 -18.31
N GLY A 166 9.15 10.06 -19.62
CA GLY A 166 10.12 10.88 -20.34
C GLY A 166 9.87 10.77 -21.83
N VAL A 167 10.46 11.65 -22.63
CA VAL A 167 10.50 11.49 -24.10
C VAL A 167 11.12 10.12 -24.44
N SER A 168 12.12 9.71 -23.67
CA SER A 168 12.70 8.38 -23.65
C SER A 168 12.91 7.98 -22.20
N THR A 169 12.57 6.74 -21.84
CA THR A 169 12.78 6.20 -20.48
C THR A 169 13.70 4.99 -20.58
N ILE A 170 14.85 5.07 -19.91
CA ILE A 170 15.87 4.02 -19.88
C ILE A 170 15.93 3.45 -18.46
N LEU A 171 15.61 2.17 -18.31
CA LEU A 171 15.81 1.42 -17.07
C LEU A 171 17.15 0.69 -17.15
N SER A 172 18.09 1.08 -16.29
CA SER A 172 19.41 0.44 -16.24
C SER A 172 19.36 -0.91 -15.55
N SER A 173 20.28 -1.80 -15.89
CA SER A 173 20.43 -3.07 -15.19
C SER A 173 20.63 -2.88 -13.69
N GLY A 174 19.92 -3.65 -12.88
CA GLY A 174 19.95 -3.55 -11.41
C GLY A 174 19.02 -2.49 -10.81
N SER A 175 18.27 -1.72 -11.62
CA SER A 175 17.21 -0.86 -11.09
C SER A 175 16.06 -1.68 -10.50
N ILE A 176 15.43 -1.16 -9.45
CA ILE A 176 14.29 -1.81 -8.77
C ILE A 176 13.10 -0.85 -8.71
N LEU A 177 11.96 -1.31 -9.22
CA LEU A 177 10.66 -0.69 -9.03
C LEU A 177 9.75 -1.71 -8.35
N GLN A 178 9.30 -1.42 -7.13
CA GLN A 178 8.55 -2.39 -6.34
C GLN A 178 7.36 -1.74 -5.64
N ALA A 179 6.17 -2.32 -5.83
CA ALA A 179 4.92 -1.89 -5.23
C ALA A 179 4.10 -3.12 -4.79
N ASN A 180 4.65 -3.91 -3.89
CA ASN A 180 4.01 -5.13 -3.37
C ASN A 180 3.00 -4.80 -2.28
N GLY A 181 1.97 -5.63 -2.13
CA GLY A 181 1.13 -5.61 -0.93
C GLY A 181 1.91 -6.08 0.31
N GLY A 182 1.49 -5.62 1.47
CA GLY A 182 1.94 -6.16 2.76
C GLY A 182 1.25 -7.47 3.08
N SER A 183 1.84 -8.26 3.97
CA SER A 183 1.21 -9.48 4.49
C SER A 183 0.17 -9.17 5.56
N GLY A 184 -0.85 -10.03 5.68
CA GLY A 184 -1.57 -10.18 6.94
C GLY A 184 -0.66 -10.79 8.00
N ALA A 185 -1.04 -10.72 9.25
CA ALA A 185 -0.30 -11.33 10.36
C ALA A 185 -0.81 -12.73 10.66
#